data_0914369fe1d051316888aa47784ba03f
#
_entry.id   0914369fe1d051316888aa47784ba03f
#
_cell.length_a   1.000
_cell.length_b   1.000
_cell.length_c   1.000
_cell.angle_alpha   90.00
_cell.angle_beta   90.00
_cell.angle_gamma   90.00
#
_symmetry.space_group_name_H-M   'P 1'
#
loop_
_entity.id
_entity.type
_entity.pdbx_description
1 polymer ?
#
loop_
_entity_poly.entity_id
_entity_poly.type
_entity_poly.pdbx_seq_one_letter_code
_entity_poly.pdbx_strand_id
1 'polypeptide(L)'
;MNRELIINVTPTEISIALAEDKVLVELNKEQCQTGFSVGDIYLGKVRKIMPGLNAAFVNIGHEKDAFIHYLDLGSQFSSLKKLVAAQQPGKRGVRLEGIKLEPALEKSGKIGAHLEVGQTVMVQAQKFP
;
A
#
# COMPACT_ATOMS: atom_id res chain seq x y z
N MET A 1 24.83 17.52 -2.95
CA MET A 1 24.22 17.56 -1.60
C MET A 1 23.91 16.14 -1.14
N ASN A 2 24.38 15.80 0.03
CA ASN A 2 24.13 14.47 0.60
C ASN A 2 22.95 14.55 1.58
N ARG A 3 21.91 13.79 1.33
CA ARG A 3 20.70 13.72 2.20
C ARG A 3 20.59 12.36 2.84
N GLU A 4 20.31 12.36 4.13
CA GLU A 4 20.10 11.13 4.89
C GLU A 4 18.74 11.18 5.60
N LEU A 5 18.01 10.10 5.50
CA LEU A 5 16.77 9.91 6.25
C LEU A 5 17.04 8.91 7.36
N ILE A 6 16.93 9.37 8.59
CA ILE A 6 17.22 8.55 9.78
C ILE A 6 15.90 8.24 10.50
N ILE A 7 15.59 6.96 10.64
CA ILE A 7 14.35 6.52 11.27
C ILE A 7 14.71 5.69 12.49
N ASN A 8 14.21 6.11 13.65
CA ASN A 8 14.36 5.37 14.91
C ASN A 8 12.99 4.97 15.43
N VAL A 9 12.79 3.68 15.66
CA VAL A 9 11.50 3.13 16.11
C VAL A 9 11.66 2.53 17.50
N THR A 10 10.85 3.02 18.43
CA THR A 10 10.70 2.42 19.75
C THR A 10 9.27 1.87 19.89
N PRO A 11 8.96 1.08 20.92
CA PRO A 11 7.59 0.58 21.08
C PRO A 11 6.51 1.66 21.20
N THR A 12 6.89 2.89 21.61
CA THR A 12 5.92 3.96 21.85
C THR A 12 6.03 5.13 20.86
N GLU A 13 7.13 5.24 20.15
CA GLU A 13 7.41 6.44 19.35
C GLU A 13 8.23 6.12 18.12
N ILE A 14 7.98 6.87 17.04
CA ILE A 14 8.77 6.85 15.83
C ILE A 14 9.38 8.24 15.65
N SER A 15 10.70 8.30 15.53
CA SER A 15 11.43 9.54 15.22
C SER A 15 11.96 9.49 13.81
N ILE A 16 11.66 10.53 13.03
CA ILE A 16 12.09 10.63 11.64
C ILE A 16 12.89 11.92 11.49
N ALA A 17 14.15 11.78 11.14
CA ALA A 17 15.05 12.92 10.97
C ALA A 17 15.57 13.00 9.54
N LEU A 18 15.58 14.20 9.00
CA LEU A 18 16.21 14.48 7.72
C LEU A 18 17.47 15.30 7.97
N ALA A 19 18.60 14.80 7.49
CA ALA A 19 19.88 15.50 7.56
C ALA A 19 20.37 15.84 6.15
N GLU A 20 20.89 17.03 5.99
CA GLU A 20 21.55 17.48 4.75
C GLU A 20 23.00 17.83 5.06
N ASP A 21 23.93 17.16 4.42
CA ASP A 21 25.36 17.32 4.65
C ASP A 21 25.73 17.25 6.15
N LYS A 22 25.13 16.25 6.83
CA LYS A 22 25.29 15.96 8.27
C LYS A 22 24.71 17.02 9.20
N VAL A 23 23.88 17.92 8.69
CA VAL A 23 23.17 18.91 9.50
C VAL A 23 21.70 18.52 9.57
N LEU A 24 21.15 18.45 10.77
CA LEU A 24 19.73 18.16 10.97
C LEU A 24 18.90 19.33 10.47
N VAL A 25 18.02 19.07 9.48
CA VAL A 25 17.15 20.11 8.91
C VAL A 25 15.68 19.91 9.26
N GLU A 26 15.27 18.68 9.59
CA GLU A 26 13.90 18.39 9.97
C GLU A 26 13.85 17.20 10.93
N LEU A 27 13.02 17.33 11.96
CA LEU A 27 12.81 16.25 12.94
C LEU A 27 11.32 16.15 13.22
N ASN A 28 10.76 14.97 12.97
CA ASN A 28 9.37 14.66 13.27
C ASN A 28 9.30 13.48 14.23
N LYS A 29 8.40 13.56 15.20
CA LYS A 29 8.15 12.50 16.15
C LYS A 29 6.68 12.16 16.14
N GLU A 30 6.38 10.87 16.07
CA GLU A 30 5.01 10.38 16.09
C GLU A 30 4.84 9.30 17.13
N GLN A 31 3.68 9.29 17.78
CA GLN A 31 3.31 8.25 18.71
C GLN A 31 2.89 7.00 17.93
N CYS A 32 3.33 5.85 18.38
CA CYS A 32 2.85 4.59 17.83
C CYS A 32 1.41 4.38 18.26
N GLN A 33 0.50 4.46 17.31
CA GLN A 33 -0.92 4.21 17.55
C GLN A 33 -1.27 2.80 17.12
N THR A 34 -2.13 2.16 17.90
CA THR A 34 -2.62 0.81 17.62
C THR A 34 -3.91 0.80 16.80
N GLY A 35 -4.49 1.98 16.57
CA GLY A 35 -5.75 2.12 15.85
C GLY A 35 -5.57 2.39 14.35
N PHE A 36 -6.72 2.51 13.69
CA PHE A 36 -6.78 2.84 12.28
C PHE A 36 -6.44 4.32 12.05
N SER A 37 -5.62 4.61 11.05
CA SER A 37 -5.26 5.98 10.66
C SER A 37 -5.35 6.15 9.17
N VAL A 38 -5.85 7.31 8.73
CA VAL A 38 -5.83 7.67 7.31
C VAL A 38 -4.37 7.79 6.85
N GLY A 39 -4.06 7.19 5.72
CA GLY A 39 -2.70 7.13 5.19
C GLY A 39 -1.95 5.84 5.51
N ASP A 40 -2.45 5.03 6.44
CA ASP A 40 -1.84 3.73 6.74
C ASP A 40 -1.87 2.81 5.53
N ILE A 41 -0.82 2.01 5.39
CA ILE A 41 -0.69 1.06 4.28
C ILE A 41 -0.84 -0.35 4.82
N TYR A 42 -1.66 -1.14 4.16
CA TYR A 42 -1.96 -2.53 4.54
C TYR A 42 -1.67 -3.50 3.40
N LEU A 43 -1.23 -4.69 3.76
CA LEU A 43 -1.32 -5.85 2.88
C LEU A 43 -2.60 -6.57 3.26
N GLY A 44 -3.63 -6.45 2.41
CA GLY A 44 -4.92 -7.06 2.66
C GLY A 44 -5.20 -8.20 1.71
N LYS A 45 -6.27 -8.93 2.00
CA LYS A 45 -6.77 -9.99 1.11
C LYS A 45 -8.14 -9.64 0.59
N VAL A 46 -8.32 -9.79 -0.72
CA VAL A 46 -9.63 -9.58 -1.35
C VAL A 46 -10.59 -10.63 -0.81
N ARG A 47 -11.66 -10.18 -0.16
CA ARG A 47 -12.67 -11.06 0.43
C ARG A 47 -13.86 -11.26 -0.48
N LYS A 48 -14.33 -10.21 -1.12
CA LYS A 48 -15.51 -10.26 -1.95
C LYS A 48 -15.41 -9.25 -3.09
N ILE A 49 -15.87 -9.67 -4.27
CA ILE A 49 -15.94 -8.78 -5.43
C ILE A 49 -17.40 -8.46 -5.68
N MET A 50 -17.69 -7.17 -5.89
CA MET A 50 -19.03 -6.63 -6.12
C MET A 50 -19.10 -6.08 -7.54
N PRO A 51 -19.43 -6.92 -8.54
CA PRO A 51 -19.43 -6.48 -9.94
C PRO A 51 -20.41 -5.34 -10.22
N GLY A 52 -21.57 -5.33 -9.55
CA GLY A 52 -22.57 -4.29 -9.73
C GLY A 52 -22.11 -2.90 -9.29
N LEU A 53 -21.15 -2.83 -8.37
CA LEU A 53 -20.57 -1.58 -7.89
C LEU A 53 -19.20 -1.32 -8.50
N ASN A 54 -18.69 -2.24 -9.29
CA ASN A 54 -17.33 -2.21 -9.82
C ASN A 54 -16.31 -2.02 -8.68
N ALA A 55 -16.48 -2.76 -7.60
CA ALA A 55 -15.76 -2.60 -6.34
C ALA A 55 -15.47 -3.95 -5.68
N ALA A 56 -14.66 -3.91 -4.64
CA ALA A 56 -14.31 -5.09 -3.85
C ALA A 56 -14.20 -4.74 -2.38
N PHE A 57 -14.37 -5.76 -1.53
CA PHE A 57 -14.07 -5.68 -0.10
C PHE A 57 -12.76 -6.39 0.17
N VAL A 58 -11.92 -5.74 0.96
CA VAL A 58 -10.57 -6.19 1.30
C VAL A 58 -10.45 -6.33 2.81
N ASN A 59 -10.02 -7.50 3.26
CA ASN A 59 -9.73 -7.73 4.67
C ASN A 59 -8.36 -7.15 5.00
N ILE A 60 -8.34 -6.09 5.81
CA ILE A 60 -7.11 -5.43 6.26
C ILE A 60 -6.78 -5.72 7.72
N GLY A 61 -7.46 -6.70 8.33
CA GLY A 61 -7.22 -7.07 9.72
C GLY A 61 -8.08 -6.31 10.73
N HIS A 62 -8.96 -5.43 10.28
CA HIS A 62 -9.92 -4.75 11.15
C HIS A 62 -11.28 -5.47 11.15
N GLU A 63 -12.13 -5.09 12.10
CA GLU A 63 -13.46 -5.69 12.24
C GLU A 63 -14.28 -5.58 10.96
N LYS A 64 -14.25 -4.42 10.32
CA LYS A 64 -14.92 -4.19 9.04
C LYS A 64 -13.93 -4.28 7.91
N ASP A 65 -14.37 -4.89 6.78
CA ASP A 65 -13.57 -4.92 5.57
C ASP A 65 -13.48 -3.52 4.96
N ALA A 66 -12.35 -3.24 4.34
CA ALA A 66 -12.17 -2.01 3.58
C ALA A 66 -12.87 -2.12 2.23
N PHE A 67 -13.36 -1.00 1.72
CA PHE A 67 -14.01 -0.91 0.42
C PHE A 67 -13.08 -0.24 -0.58
N ILE A 68 -12.91 -0.85 -1.76
CA ILE A 68 -12.12 -0.27 -2.84
C ILE A 68 -12.91 -0.31 -4.15
N HIS A 69 -13.06 0.85 -4.78
CA HIS A 69 -13.67 0.97 -6.11
C HIS A 69 -12.62 0.75 -7.19
N TYR A 70 -13.03 0.29 -8.37
CA TYR A 70 -12.11 0.08 -9.49
C TYR A 70 -11.22 1.30 -9.76
N LEU A 71 -11.79 2.52 -9.71
CA LEU A 71 -11.04 3.75 -9.96
C LEU A 71 -9.98 4.04 -8.89
N ASP A 72 -10.09 3.42 -7.71
CA ASP A 72 -9.11 3.57 -6.64
C ASP A 72 -7.86 2.71 -6.84
N LEU A 73 -7.89 1.77 -7.77
CA LEU A 73 -6.73 0.90 -8.03
C LEU A 73 -5.52 1.68 -8.56
N GLY A 74 -5.78 2.75 -9.29
CA GLY A 74 -4.72 3.53 -9.92
C GLY A 74 -4.27 2.93 -11.25
N SER A 75 -3.71 3.78 -12.11
CA SER A 75 -3.32 3.39 -13.47
C SER A 75 -2.20 2.34 -13.48
N GLN A 76 -1.35 2.31 -12.45
CA GLN A 76 -0.20 1.38 -12.39
C GLN A 76 -0.48 0.16 -11.52
N PHE A 77 -1.74 -0.17 -11.28
CA PHE A 77 -2.11 -1.28 -10.43
C PHE A 77 -1.52 -2.62 -10.90
N SER A 78 -1.53 -2.89 -12.19
CA SER A 78 -1.01 -4.15 -12.72
C SER A 78 0.47 -4.35 -12.40
N SER A 79 1.26 -3.28 -12.48
CA SER A 79 2.68 -3.31 -12.11
C SER A 79 2.86 -3.51 -10.61
N LEU A 80 2.07 -2.81 -9.79
CA LEU A 80 2.09 -2.94 -8.33
C LEU A 80 1.69 -4.35 -7.89
N LYS A 81 0.66 -4.91 -8.50
CA LYS A 81 0.20 -6.27 -8.24
C LYS A 81 1.33 -7.29 -8.45
N LYS A 82 2.07 -7.14 -9.53
CA LYS A 82 3.22 -7.98 -9.84
C LYS A 82 4.32 -7.84 -8.79
N LEU A 83 4.62 -6.62 -8.38
CA LEU A 83 5.60 -6.34 -7.35
C LEU A 83 5.22 -7.00 -6.02
N VAL A 84 3.98 -6.83 -5.59
CA VAL A 84 3.48 -7.42 -4.34
C VAL A 84 3.58 -8.94 -4.38
N ALA A 85 3.21 -9.57 -5.50
CA ALA A 85 3.30 -11.01 -5.64
C ALA A 85 4.74 -11.51 -5.56
N ALA A 86 5.71 -10.76 -6.09
CA ALA A 86 7.12 -11.13 -6.07
C ALA A 86 7.75 -11.00 -4.68
N GLN A 87 7.17 -10.18 -3.80
CA GLN A 87 7.69 -9.94 -2.46
C GLN A 87 7.06 -10.82 -1.38
N GLN A 88 6.17 -11.74 -1.74
CA GLN A 88 5.53 -12.62 -0.76
C GLN A 88 6.54 -13.62 -0.16
N PRO A 89 6.30 -14.10 1.07
CA PRO A 89 7.17 -15.09 1.70
C PRO A 89 7.36 -16.34 0.80
N GLY A 90 8.58 -16.81 0.74
CA GLY A 90 8.93 -17.96 -0.11
C GLY A 90 9.18 -17.60 -1.56
N LYS A 91 9.03 -16.34 -1.94
CA LYS A 91 9.34 -15.88 -3.29
C LYS A 91 10.67 -15.15 -3.32
N ARG A 92 11.33 -15.18 -4.48
CA ARG A 92 12.53 -14.39 -4.68
C ARG A 92 12.12 -12.93 -4.92
N GLY A 93 12.57 -12.01 -4.07
CA GLY A 93 12.28 -10.60 -4.24
C GLY A 93 12.81 -10.04 -5.57
N VAL A 94 12.26 -8.91 -5.99
CA VAL A 94 12.64 -8.23 -7.22
C VAL A 94 13.11 -6.83 -6.87
N ARG A 95 14.21 -6.37 -7.51
CA ARG A 95 14.65 -4.98 -7.40
C ARG A 95 13.74 -4.08 -8.23
N LEU A 96 13.51 -2.86 -7.75
CA LEU A 96 12.68 -1.90 -8.46
C LEU A 96 13.18 -1.63 -9.88
N GLU A 97 14.49 -1.57 -10.07
CA GLU A 97 15.10 -1.34 -11.39
C GLU A 97 14.85 -2.49 -12.37
N GLY A 98 14.60 -3.69 -11.85
CA GLY A 98 14.34 -4.88 -12.67
C GLY A 98 12.87 -5.11 -12.99
N ILE A 99 11.98 -4.24 -12.56
CA ILE A 99 10.55 -4.40 -12.79
C ILE A 99 10.17 -3.84 -14.14
N LYS A 100 9.55 -4.71 -14.96
CA LYS A 100 8.97 -4.29 -16.22
C LYS A 100 7.57 -3.75 -15.95
N LEU A 101 7.30 -2.52 -16.37
CA LEU A 101 5.99 -1.92 -16.20
C LEU A 101 4.97 -2.61 -17.10
N GLU A 102 3.80 -2.88 -16.52
CA GLU A 102 2.66 -3.39 -17.26
C GLU A 102 1.87 -2.23 -17.86
N PRO A 103 1.02 -2.48 -18.87
CA PRO A 103 0.15 -1.45 -19.42
C PRO A 103 -0.73 -0.83 -18.34
N ALA A 104 -0.99 0.48 -18.46
CA ALA A 104 -1.86 1.19 -17.53
C ALA A 104 -3.30 0.68 -17.62
N LEU A 105 -4.02 0.72 -16.48
CA LEU A 105 -5.43 0.38 -16.45
C LEU A 105 -6.26 1.46 -17.15
N GLU A 106 -7.27 1.02 -17.89
CA GLU A 106 -8.23 1.93 -18.51
C GLU A 106 -9.32 2.30 -17.52
N LYS A 107 -9.80 3.56 -17.57
CA LYS A 107 -10.84 4.04 -16.68
C LYS A 107 -12.17 3.30 -16.84
N SER A 108 -12.43 2.75 -18.01
CA SER A 108 -13.65 2.01 -18.32
C SER A 108 -13.57 0.52 -17.96
N GLY A 109 -12.50 0.08 -17.32
CA GLY A 109 -12.30 -1.30 -16.96
C GLY A 109 -13.23 -1.79 -15.86
N LYS A 110 -13.12 -3.10 -15.55
CA LYS A 110 -13.93 -3.76 -14.52
C LYS A 110 -13.05 -4.40 -13.48
N ILE A 111 -13.47 -4.30 -12.22
CA ILE A 111 -12.72 -4.78 -11.06
C ILE A 111 -12.43 -6.29 -11.15
N GLY A 112 -13.38 -7.08 -11.62
CA GLY A 112 -13.23 -8.53 -11.72
C GLY A 112 -12.19 -9.00 -12.71
N ALA A 113 -11.74 -8.13 -13.61
CA ALA A 113 -10.67 -8.45 -14.54
C ALA A 113 -9.29 -8.34 -13.90
N HIS A 114 -9.18 -7.69 -12.75
CA HIS A 114 -7.90 -7.38 -12.10
C HIS A 114 -7.76 -7.94 -10.70
N LEU A 115 -8.85 -8.26 -10.01
CA LEU A 115 -8.85 -8.80 -8.65
C LEU A 115 -9.54 -10.16 -8.59
N GLU A 116 -9.01 -11.02 -7.74
CA GLU A 116 -9.61 -12.32 -7.41
C GLU A 116 -9.76 -12.45 -5.91
N VAL A 117 -10.78 -13.19 -5.48
CA VAL A 117 -10.96 -13.50 -4.05
C VAL A 117 -9.74 -14.27 -3.53
N GLY A 118 -9.23 -13.84 -2.37
CA GLY A 118 -8.04 -14.44 -1.77
C GLY A 118 -6.72 -13.82 -2.20
N GLN A 119 -6.74 -12.93 -3.19
CA GLN A 119 -5.55 -12.25 -3.66
C GLN A 119 -5.04 -11.25 -2.61
N THR A 120 -3.71 -11.20 -2.44
CA THR A 120 -3.07 -10.19 -1.58
C THR A 120 -2.89 -8.91 -2.37
N VAL A 121 -3.33 -7.80 -1.78
CA VAL A 121 -3.21 -6.47 -2.38
C VAL A 121 -2.62 -5.49 -1.37
N MET A 122 -1.84 -4.53 -1.85
CA MET A 122 -1.34 -3.44 -1.02
C MET A 122 -2.27 -2.25 -1.20
N VAL A 123 -2.83 -1.76 -0.09
CA VAL A 123 -3.81 -0.69 -0.11
C VAL A 123 -3.46 0.38 0.92
N GLN A 124 -3.88 1.60 0.66
CA GLN A 124 -3.70 2.72 1.57
C GLN A 124 -5.05 3.29 1.99
N ALA A 125 -5.20 3.52 3.29
CA ALA A 125 -6.43 4.06 3.83
C ALA A 125 -6.60 5.54 3.45
N GLN A 126 -7.74 5.89 2.85
CA GLN A 126 -8.04 7.27 2.46
C GLN A 126 -9.17 7.89 3.29
N LYS A 127 -10.06 7.06 3.81
CA LYS A 127 -11.20 7.51 4.63
C LYS A 127 -11.42 6.54 5.76
N PHE A 128 -12.01 7.01 6.83
CA PHE A 128 -12.50 6.12 7.89
C PHE A 128 -13.67 5.29 7.38
N PRO A 129 -13.78 4.04 7.87
CA PRO A 129 -14.90 3.18 7.50
C PRO A 129 -16.26 3.72 7.97
#